data_9276c0b399fb4162940c883560e33d99
#
_entry.id   9276c0b399fb4162940c883560e33d99
#
_cell.length_a   1.000
_cell.length_b   1.000
_cell.length_c   1.000
_cell.angle_alpha   90.00
_cell.angle_beta   90.00
_cell.angle_gamma   90.00
#
_symmetry.space_group_name_H-M   'P 1'
#
loop_
_entity.id
_entity.type
_entity.pdbx_description
1 polymer ?
#
loop_
_entity_poly.entity_id
_entity_poly.type
_entity_poly.pdbx_seq_one_letter_code
_entity_poly.pdbx_strand_id
1 'polypeptide(L)'
;MNGTIYLCHTTCQLLNAGTLEEYLIDVNKWMRRNPYDVVTFIIGNFDYVSPENFTTPIYNSGLKDLIYTPTKVPMALNDWPTLSEMILKQKRAVFFMDYQANQTAHPWLMDQFSQVWETPFSPTDPAFPCTQQRPPGLSEADAKDRMYMANHNLNLQLNLGSLSMLIPNTALLDETNAVNGSGSLGEMAQECNSELRLYLIFDVHC
;
A
#
# COMPACT_ATOMS: atom_id res chain seq x y z
N MET A 1 -19.75 -4.39 19.77
CA MET A 1 -19.43 -4.86 18.41
C MET A 1 -18.46 -6.01 18.56
N ASN A 2 -18.65 -7.12 17.85
CA ASN A 2 -17.93 -8.39 18.12
C ASN A 2 -16.47 -8.47 17.65
N GLY A 3 -15.75 -7.37 17.53
CA GLY A 3 -14.33 -7.40 17.12
C GLY A 3 -14.06 -7.87 15.67
N THR A 4 -15.09 -8.09 14.86
CA THR A 4 -14.95 -8.50 13.46
C THR A 4 -14.55 -7.29 12.60
N ILE A 5 -13.47 -7.43 11.83
CA ILE A 5 -13.02 -6.42 10.87
C ILE A 5 -13.70 -6.66 9.53
N TYR A 6 -14.34 -5.64 9.00
CA TYR A 6 -14.97 -5.62 7.67
C TYR A 6 -14.15 -4.75 6.71
N LEU A 7 -14.14 -5.14 5.45
CA LEU A 7 -13.55 -4.36 4.36
C LEU A 7 -14.64 -3.46 3.76
N CYS A 8 -14.52 -2.16 3.99
CA CYS A 8 -15.51 -1.20 3.57
C CYS A 8 -14.87 -0.05 2.79
N HIS A 9 -15.60 0.51 1.83
CA HIS A 9 -15.17 1.72 1.15
C HIS A 9 -16.02 2.90 1.63
N THR A 10 -15.38 3.92 2.19
CA THR A 10 -15.96 5.11 2.82
C THR A 10 -16.82 4.75 4.04
N THR A 11 -17.87 3.97 3.87
CA THR A 11 -18.70 3.40 4.95
C THR A 11 -19.20 2.02 4.55
N CYS A 12 -19.43 1.15 5.54
CA CYS A 12 -19.95 -0.19 5.29
C CYS A 12 -21.39 -0.22 4.74
N GLN A 13 -22.11 0.90 4.82
CA GLN A 13 -23.43 1.05 4.20
C GLN A 13 -23.33 1.31 2.69
N LEU A 14 -22.25 1.96 2.23
CA LEU A 14 -22.03 2.22 0.81
C LEU A 14 -21.47 1.00 0.10
N LEU A 15 -20.40 0.43 0.64
CA LEU A 15 -19.77 -0.77 0.09
C LEU A 15 -19.18 -1.59 1.22
N ASN A 16 -19.64 -2.83 1.34
CA ASN A 16 -19.10 -3.84 2.24
C ASN A 16 -18.65 -5.05 1.43
N ALA A 17 -17.36 -5.31 1.39
CA ALA A 17 -16.75 -6.41 0.65
C ALA A 17 -16.59 -7.70 1.50
N GLY A 18 -17.25 -7.77 2.66
CA GLY A 18 -17.14 -8.91 3.56
C GLY A 18 -16.13 -8.70 4.68
N THR A 19 -15.76 -9.79 5.35
CA THR A 19 -14.81 -9.73 6.46
C THR A 19 -13.36 -9.80 5.95
N LEU A 20 -12.44 -9.21 6.70
CA LEU A 20 -11.00 -9.33 6.44
C LEU A 20 -10.57 -10.81 6.39
N GLU A 21 -11.10 -11.64 7.29
CA GLU A 21 -10.75 -13.08 7.36
C GLU A 21 -11.16 -13.81 6.08
N GLU A 22 -12.39 -13.63 5.60
CA GLU A 22 -12.89 -14.25 4.37
C GLU A 22 -12.05 -13.85 3.15
N TYR A 23 -11.77 -12.57 3.00
CA TYR A 23 -10.91 -12.05 1.93
C TYR A 23 -9.50 -12.69 1.97
N LEU A 24 -8.88 -12.72 3.15
CA LEU A 24 -7.54 -13.28 3.31
C LEU A 24 -7.49 -14.80 3.12
N ILE A 25 -8.58 -15.53 3.42
CA ILE A 25 -8.71 -16.97 3.09
C ILE A 25 -8.63 -17.15 1.57
N ASP A 26 -9.29 -16.31 0.78
CA ASP A 26 -9.24 -16.41 -0.67
C ASP A 26 -7.88 -16.02 -1.24
N VAL A 27 -7.25 -14.99 -0.67
CA VAL A 27 -5.85 -14.65 -1.01
C VAL A 27 -4.90 -15.80 -0.69
N ASN A 28 -5.04 -16.45 0.47
CA ASN A 28 -4.22 -17.61 0.83
C ASN A 28 -4.40 -18.77 -0.18
N LYS A 29 -5.64 -19.07 -0.59
CA LYS A 29 -5.90 -20.08 -1.64
C LYS A 29 -5.20 -19.71 -2.95
N TRP A 30 -5.23 -18.41 -3.31
CA TRP A 30 -4.55 -17.92 -4.50
C TRP A 30 -3.02 -18.06 -4.37
N MET A 31 -2.42 -17.62 -3.26
CA MET A 31 -0.98 -17.72 -3.00
C MET A 31 -0.46 -19.16 -3.03
N ARG A 32 -1.29 -20.14 -2.60
CA ARG A 32 -0.93 -21.57 -2.68
C ARG A 32 -0.89 -22.11 -4.10
N ARG A 33 -1.71 -21.54 -5.02
CA ARG A 33 -1.68 -21.87 -6.45
C ARG A 33 -0.58 -21.16 -7.21
N ASN A 34 -0.10 -20.04 -6.64
CA ASN A 34 0.93 -19.17 -7.22
C ASN A 34 2.15 -19.12 -6.29
N PRO A 35 2.95 -20.20 -6.23
CA PRO A 35 4.01 -20.36 -5.22
C PRO A 35 5.21 -19.43 -5.43
N TYR A 36 5.29 -18.74 -6.57
CA TYR A 36 6.39 -17.84 -6.92
C TYR A 36 6.00 -16.34 -6.81
N ASP A 37 4.81 -16.05 -6.31
CA ASP A 37 4.36 -14.68 -6.12
C ASP A 37 4.53 -14.22 -4.66
N VAL A 38 4.93 -12.97 -4.49
CA VAL A 38 4.97 -12.26 -3.21
C VAL A 38 3.83 -11.26 -3.20
N VAL A 39 3.05 -11.25 -2.12
CA VAL A 39 1.90 -10.35 -1.96
C VAL A 39 2.18 -9.35 -0.86
N THR A 40 2.02 -8.08 -1.17
CA THR A 40 2.06 -7.00 -0.19
C THR A 40 0.65 -6.54 0.14
N PHE A 41 0.33 -6.48 1.42
CA PHE A 41 -0.92 -5.96 1.95
C PHE A 41 -0.66 -4.62 2.61
N ILE A 42 -1.44 -3.62 2.24
CA ILE A 42 -1.47 -2.32 2.88
C ILE A 42 -2.83 -2.17 3.54
N ILE A 43 -2.85 -2.14 4.87
CA ILE A 43 -4.06 -2.02 5.66
C ILE A 43 -4.30 -0.55 5.96
N GLY A 44 -5.34 0.01 5.34
CA GLY A 44 -5.85 1.34 5.66
C GLY A 44 -6.67 1.29 6.96
N ASN A 45 -6.12 1.81 8.04
CA ASN A 45 -6.73 1.79 9.37
C ASN A 45 -7.24 3.18 9.79
N PHE A 46 -8.11 3.78 8.97
CA PHE A 46 -8.68 5.12 9.24
C PHE A 46 -9.61 5.17 10.47
N ASP A 47 -10.10 4.01 10.92
CA ASP A 47 -10.89 3.91 12.14
C ASP A 47 -10.03 3.83 13.41
N TYR A 48 -8.70 3.83 13.27
CA TYR A 48 -7.71 3.74 14.35
C TYR A 48 -7.96 2.56 15.28
N VAL A 49 -8.39 1.43 14.73
CA VAL A 49 -8.62 0.17 15.43
C VAL A 49 -7.30 -0.38 15.93
N SER A 50 -7.30 -0.95 17.14
CA SER A 50 -6.09 -1.58 17.70
C SER A 50 -5.56 -2.70 16.80
N PRO A 51 -4.23 -2.77 16.54
CA PRO A 51 -3.63 -3.76 15.66
C PRO A 51 -3.89 -5.21 16.13
N GLU A 52 -4.14 -5.45 17.41
CA GLU A 52 -4.51 -6.76 17.94
C GLU A 52 -5.75 -7.34 17.26
N ASN A 53 -6.70 -6.50 16.85
CA ASN A 53 -7.94 -6.96 16.21
C ASN A 53 -7.70 -7.52 14.78
N PHE A 54 -6.57 -7.17 14.16
CA PHE A 54 -6.19 -7.67 12.83
C PHE A 54 -5.43 -9.01 12.90
N THR A 55 -4.79 -9.32 14.03
CA THR A 55 -3.95 -10.51 14.15
C THR A 55 -4.74 -11.80 14.03
N THR A 56 -5.90 -11.89 14.69
CA THR A 56 -6.72 -13.10 14.67
C THR A 56 -7.23 -13.44 13.27
N PRO A 57 -7.90 -12.53 12.52
CA PRO A 57 -8.36 -12.84 11.17
C PRO A 57 -7.20 -13.16 10.20
N ILE A 58 -6.05 -12.49 10.33
CA ILE A 58 -4.87 -12.78 9.50
C ILE A 58 -4.34 -14.19 9.78
N TYR A 59 -4.27 -14.61 11.05
CA TYR A 59 -3.78 -15.96 11.38
C TYR A 59 -4.78 -17.03 11.00
N ASN A 60 -6.08 -16.83 11.23
CA ASN A 60 -7.15 -17.77 10.88
C ASN A 60 -7.26 -17.99 9.37
N SER A 61 -6.90 -16.98 8.56
CA SER A 61 -6.88 -17.11 7.10
C SER A 61 -5.88 -18.16 6.59
N GLY A 62 -4.96 -18.63 7.45
CA GLY A 62 -3.91 -19.58 7.11
C GLY A 62 -2.66 -18.95 6.47
N LEU A 63 -2.54 -17.62 6.47
CA LEU A 63 -1.36 -16.89 5.98
C LEU A 63 -0.19 -16.89 6.96
N LYS A 64 -0.41 -17.26 8.22
CA LYS A 64 0.58 -17.15 9.32
C LYS A 64 1.98 -17.65 8.94
N ASP A 65 2.08 -18.79 8.29
CA ASP A 65 3.37 -19.38 7.93
C ASP A 65 4.05 -18.67 6.75
N LEU A 66 3.29 -17.94 5.95
CA LEU A 66 3.77 -17.18 4.80
C LEU A 66 4.19 -15.74 5.17
N ILE A 67 3.87 -15.28 6.38
CA ILE A 67 4.14 -13.89 6.79
C ILE A 67 5.64 -13.62 6.85
N TYR A 68 6.05 -12.53 6.19
CA TYR A 68 7.39 -11.97 6.33
C TYR A 68 7.48 -11.16 7.64
N THR A 69 8.56 -11.33 8.35
CA THR A 69 8.88 -10.52 9.53
C THR A 69 10.24 -9.84 9.31
N PRO A 70 10.32 -8.52 9.40
CA PRO A 70 11.57 -7.80 9.19
C PRO A 70 12.60 -8.15 10.26
N THR A 71 13.89 -8.07 9.89
CA THR A 71 15.01 -8.38 10.80
C THR A 71 15.39 -7.18 11.67
N LYS A 72 14.99 -5.98 11.26
CA LYS A 72 15.14 -4.73 12.03
C LYS A 72 13.99 -3.77 11.76
N VAL A 73 13.84 -2.76 12.58
CA VAL A 73 12.78 -1.74 12.49
C VAL A 73 13.38 -0.36 12.78
N PRO A 74 13.18 0.62 11.89
CA PRO A 74 12.68 0.49 10.52
C PRO A 74 13.69 -0.23 9.59
N MET A 75 13.19 -0.74 8.46
CA MET A 75 14.02 -1.29 7.39
C MET A 75 14.47 -0.14 6.46
N ALA A 76 15.77 -0.05 6.20
CA ALA A 76 16.30 0.74 5.11
C ALA A 76 16.14 -0.01 3.78
N LEU A 77 16.29 0.69 2.67
CA LEU A 77 16.12 0.11 1.32
C LEU A 77 16.96 -1.15 1.10
N ASN A 78 18.22 -1.13 1.57
CA ASN A 78 19.15 -2.25 1.42
C ASN A 78 18.96 -3.39 2.43
N ASP A 79 18.04 -3.26 3.38
CA ASP A 79 17.74 -4.31 4.36
C ASP A 79 16.67 -5.29 3.85
N TRP A 80 15.97 -4.92 2.76
CA TRP A 80 14.94 -5.76 2.20
C TRP A 80 15.53 -6.99 1.51
N PRO A 81 14.96 -8.19 1.76
CA PRO A 81 15.34 -9.38 1.01
C PRO A 81 14.90 -9.25 -0.45
N THR A 82 15.56 -9.96 -1.32
CA THR A 82 15.08 -10.12 -2.70
C THR A 82 13.78 -10.94 -2.75
N LEU A 83 12.97 -10.75 -3.80
CA LEU A 83 11.77 -11.58 -4.00
C LEU A 83 12.12 -13.07 -4.06
N SER A 84 13.26 -13.43 -4.66
CA SER A 84 13.75 -14.81 -4.70
C SER A 84 14.01 -15.38 -3.31
N GLU A 85 14.59 -14.59 -2.40
CA GLU A 85 14.80 -15.02 -1.01
C GLU A 85 13.47 -15.20 -0.26
N MET A 86 12.51 -14.29 -0.46
CA MET A 86 11.17 -14.42 0.12
C MET A 86 10.46 -15.70 -0.35
N ILE A 87 10.54 -15.99 -1.65
CA ILE A 87 9.98 -17.20 -2.26
C ILE A 87 10.63 -18.46 -1.70
N LEU A 88 11.96 -18.52 -1.67
CA LEU A 88 12.69 -19.69 -1.17
C LEU A 88 12.45 -19.94 0.33
N LYS A 89 12.34 -18.88 1.12
CA LYS A 89 12.03 -18.95 2.56
C LYS A 89 10.54 -19.12 2.85
N GLN A 90 9.68 -19.14 1.84
CA GLN A 90 8.21 -19.17 1.96
C GLN A 90 7.64 -18.00 2.79
N LYS A 91 8.34 -16.85 2.82
CA LYS A 91 7.92 -15.63 3.53
C LYS A 91 7.44 -14.60 2.52
N ARG A 92 6.25 -14.87 1.95
CA ARG A 92 5.72 -14.22 0.76
C ARG A 92 4.51 -13.30 0.99
N ALA A 93 4.06 -13.18 2.25
CA ALA A 93 2.99 -12.27 2.66
C ALA A 93 3.59 -11.13 3.49
N VAL A 94 3.62 -9.91 2.92
CA VAL A 94 4.18 -8.71 3.54
C VAL A 94 3.05 -7.81 3.99
N PHE A 95 3.00 -7.43 5.26
CA PHE A 95 1.90 -6.63 5.81
C PHE A 95 2.38 -5.26 6.30
N PHE A 96 1.76 -4.21 5.77
CA PHE A 96 1.87 -2.85 6.26
C PHE A 96 0.54 -2.37 6.83
N MET A 97 0.60 -1.46 7.79
CA MET A 97 -0.55 -0.74 8.33
C MET A 97 -0.21 0.76 8.38
N ASP A 98 -1.09 1.61 7.88
CA ASP A 98 -0.84 3.06 7.77
C ASP A 98 -0.93 3.78 9.12
N TYR A 99 -1.90 3.42 9.98
CA TYR A 99 -2.08 4.03 11.30
C TYR A 99 -2.18 2.99 12.41
N GLN A 100 -1.66 3.35 13.59
CA GLN A 100 -1.69 2.54 14.83
C GLN A 100 -0.88 1.23 14.78
N ALA A 101 0.01 1.04 13.80
CA ALA A 101 0.90 -0.12 13.81
C ALA A 101 1.72 -0.18 15.11
N ASN A 102 1.84 -1.39 15.68
CA ASN A 102 2.64 -1.65 16.88
C ASN A 102 3.63 -2.79 16.58
N GLN A 103 4.76 -2.44 15.98
CA GLN A 103 5.79 -3.41 15.60
C GLN A 103 6.53 -4.02 16.81
N THR A 104 6.41 -3.45 18.00
CA THR A 104 6.94 -4.07 19.21
C THR A 104 6.11 -5.30 19.60
N ALA A 105 4.79 -5.21 19.53
CA ALA A 105 3.89 -6.31 19.83
C ALA A 105 3.72 -7.26 18.62
N HIS A 106 3.68 -6.71 17.41
CA HIS A 106 3.45 -7.43 16.15
C HIS A 106 4.54 -7.08 15.12
N PRO A 107 5.77 -7.62 15.22
CA PRO A 107 6.91 -7.24 14.38
C PRO A 107 6.67 -7.41 12.87
N TRP A 108 5.77 -8.29 12.48
CA TRP A 108 5.39 -8.58 11.10
C TRP A 108 4.36 -7.61 10.51
N LEU A 109 3.60 -6.89 11.36
CA LEU A 109 2.64 -5.87 10.93
C LEU A 109 3.33 -4.51 10.97
N MET A 110 3.96 -4.19 9.84
CA MET A 110 4.89 -3.08 9.74
C MET A 110 4.18 -1.73 9.70
N ASP A 111 4.72 -0.75 10.42
CA ASP A 111 4.33 0.65 10.27
C ASP A 111 4.73 1.12 8.87
N GLN A 112 3.74 1.42 8.05
CA GLN A 112 3.94 1.82 6.67
C GLN A 112 4.87 3.04 6.59
N PHE A 113 4.54 4.11 7.28
CA PHE A 113 5.23 5.38 7.13
C PHE A 113 6.61 5.45 7.77
N SER A 114 7.02 4.44 8.54
CA SER A 114 8.41 4.33 8.98
C SER A 114 9.33 3.70 7.92
N GLN A 115 8.78 3.03 6.91
CA GLN A 115 9.54 2.22 5.95
C GLN A 115 9.22 2.50 4.48
N VAL A 116 8.07 3.14 4.24
CA VAL A 116 7.58 3.50 2.90
C VAL A 116 7.08 4.94 2.95
N TRP A 117 7.39 5.73 1.96
CA TRP A 117 6.76 7.03 1.77
C TRP A 117 5.90 7.03 0.51
N GLU A 118 5.03 8.02 0.37
CA GLU A 118 4.10 8.10 -0.74
C GLU A 118 4.19 9.41 -1.50
N THR A 119 3.99 9.33 -2.81
CA THR A 119 3.65 10.50 -3.63
C THR A 119 2.26 11.04 -3.25
N PRO A 120 1.81 12.19 -3.78
CA PRO A 120 0.50 12.73 -3.43
C PRO A 120 -0.62 11.69 -3.46
N PHE A 121 -1.31 11.49 -2.33
CA PHE A 121 -2.28 10.41 -2.13
C PHE A 121 -3.51 10.48 -3.05
N SER A 122 -3.97 11.68 -3.36
CA SER A 122 -5.12 11.89 -4.26
C SER A 122 -4.73 12.92 -5.32
N PRO A 123 -3.83 12.58 -6.27
CA PRO A 123 -3.28 13.53 -7.20
C PRO A 123 -4.37 14.09 -8.12
N THR A 124 -4.30 15.40 -8.34
CA THR A 124 -5.09 16.14 -9.32
C THR A 124 -4.23 16.70 -10.46
N ASP A 125 -2.91 16.59 -10.30
CA ASP A 125 -1.93 16.96 -11.32
C ASP A 125 -1.71 15.77 -12.26
N PRO A 126 -2.04 15.92 -13.56
CA PRO A 126 -1.84 14.84 -14.53
C PRO A 126 -0.36 14.54 -14.84
N ALA A 127 0.57 15.36 -14.36
CA ALA A 127 2.01 15.10 -14.50
C ALA A 127 2.54 14.11 -13.45
N PHE A 128 1.78 13.81 -12.38
CA PHE A 128 2.14 12.88 -11.30
C PHE A 128 3.56 13.09 -10.77
N PRO A 129 3.89 14.25 -10.19
CA PRO A 129 5.25 14.54 -9.74
C PRO A 129 5.71 13.55 -8.65
N CYS A 130 6.97 13.14 -8.72
CA CYS A 130 7.62 12.24 -7.76
C CYS A 130 7.95 12.93 -6.42
N THR A 131 7.05 13.74 -5.92
CA THR A 131 7.24 14.49 -4.68
C THR A 131 6.73 13.71 -3.47
N GLN A 132 7.50 13.71 -2.39
CA GLN A 132 7.13 13.07 -1.15
C GLN A 132 5.97 13.85 -0.46
N GLN A 133 4.91 13.15 -0.08
CA GLN A 133 3.78 13.74 0.65
C GLN A 133 3.52 13.08 2.01
N ARG A 134 3.52 11.75 2.09
CA ARG A 134 3.29 11.01 3.33
C ARG A 134 4.46 10.09 3.65
N PRO A 135 4.97 10.08 4.91
CA PRO A 135 4.61 10.99 6.00
C PRO A 135 5.10 12.41 5.76
N PRO A 136 4.42 13.44 6.29
CA PRO A 136 4.86 14.81 6.11
C PRO A 136 6.21 15.08 6.78
N GLY A 137 7.04 15.92 6.17
CA GLY A 137 8.31 16.36 6.77
C GLY A 137 9.45 15.35 6.71
N LEU A 138 9.34 14.30 5.91
CA LEU A 138 10.44 13.37 5.66
C LEU A 138 11.59 14.10 4.93
N SER A 139 12.83 13.91 5.40
CA SER A 139 13.98 14.48 4.71
C SER A 139 14.26 13.77 3.38
N GLU A 140 14.89 14.46 2.43
CA GLU A 140 15.27 13.85 1.15
C GLU A 140 16.22 12.65 1.36
N ALA A 141 17.11 12.72 2.33
CA ALA A 141 18.03 11.64 2.68
C ALA A 141 17.27 10.40 3.18
N ASP A 142 16.29 10.61 4.09
CA ASP A 142 15.46 9.52 4.60
C ASP A 142 14.53 8.96 3.51
N ALA A 143 14.03 9.80 2.61
CA ALA A 143 13.21 9.36 1.49
C ALA A 143 14.01 8.43 0.55
N LYS A 144 15.28 8.76 0.29
CA LYS A 144 16.18 7.95 -0.55
C LYS A 144 16.58 6.61 0.09
N ASP A 145 16.42 6.46 1.40
CA ASP A 145 16.73 5.22 2.13
C ASP A 145 15.51 4.34 2.39
N ARG A 146 14.35 4.70 1.83
CA ARG A 146 13.08 3.95 2.00
C ARG A 146 12.50 3.55 0.65
N MET A 147 11.65 2.53 0.66
CA MET A 147 10.77 2.29 -0.47
C MET A 147 9.77 3.44 -0.62
N TYR A 148 9.20 3.59 -1.80
CA TYR A 148 8.11 4.53 -2.01
C TYR A 148 6.93 3.88 -2.71
N MET A 149 5.76 4.45 -2.47
CA MET A 149 4.52 4.09 -3.15
C MET A 149 4.11 5.24 -4.05
N ALA A 150 4.00 4.96 -5.34
CA ALA A 150 3.51 5.91 -6.31
C ALA A 150 1.99 5.81 -6.42
N ASN A 151 1.28 6.85 -5.97
CA ASN A 151 -0.15 6.98 -6.16
C ASN A 151 -0.40 7.49 -7.59
N HIS A 152 -1.01 6.67 -8.43
CA HIS A 152 -1.23 6.96 -9.85
C HIS A 152 -2.72 6.87 -10.23
N ASN A 153 -3.57 7.53 -9.43
CA ASN A 153 -5.01 7.60 -9.55
C ASN A 153 -5.44 9.06 -9.74
N LEU A 154 -5.52 9.51 -11.00
CA LEU A 154 -5.85 10.90 -11.30
C LEU A 154 -7.27 11.26 -10.86
N ASN A 155 -7.40 12.39 -10.15
CA ASN A 155 -8.67 12.90 -9.67
C ASN A 155 -8.99 14.26 -10.27
N LEU A 156 -10.28 14.55 -10.41
CA LEU A 156 -10.82 15.89 -10.66
C LEU A 156 -11.29 16.49 -9.35
N GLN A 157 -10.85 17.71 -9.06
CA GLN A 157 -11.36 18.48 -7.92
C GLN A 157 -12.58 19.30 -8.34
N LEU A 158 -13.73 18.99 -7.77
CA LEU A 158 -14.96 19.76 -7.95
C LEU A 158 -15.19 20.64 -6.74
N ASN A 159 -15.32 21.95 -6.98
CA ASN A 159 -15.61 22.94 -5.96
C ASN A 159 -17.03 23.47 -6.13
N LEU A 160 -17.91 23.20 -5.17
CA LEU A 160 -19.30 23.67 -5.13
C LEU A 160 -19.48 24.57 -3.89
N GLY A 161 -19.21 25.86 -4.06
CA GLY A 161 -19.19 26.80 -2.94
C GLY A 161 -18.09 26.46 -1.94
N SER A 162 -18.46 26.14 -0.71
CA SER A 162 -17.53 25.70 0.36
C SER A 162 -17.25 24.20 0.36
N LEU A 163 -17.94 23.42 -0.46
CA LEU A 163 -17.75 21.98 -0.59
C LEU A 163 -16.70 21.70 -1.67
N SER A 164 -15.65 20.97 -1.32
CA SER A 164 -14.67 20.41 -2.25
C SER A 164 -14.76 18.89 -2.26
N MET A 165 -14.80 18.31 -3.45
CA MET A 165 -14.96 16.89 -3.68
C MET A 165 -13.94 16.42 -4.72
N LEU A 166 -13.32 15.26 -4.48
CA LEU A 166 -12.48 14.58 -5.47
C LEU A 166 -13.29 13.45 -6.12
N ILE A 167 -13.23 13.38 -7.43
CA ILE A 167 -13.82 12.27 -8.20
C ILE A 167 -12.76 11.71 -9.16
N PRO A 168 -12.75 10.39 -9.44
CA PRO A 168 -11.83 9.81 -10.41
C PRO A 168 -11.96 10.47 -11.79
N ASN A 169 -10.84 10.83 -12.41
CA ASN A 169 -10.81 11.38 -13.76
C ASN A 169 -10.81 10.25 -14.79
N THR A 170 -11.98 9.66 -15.02
CA THR A 170 -12.14 8.55 -15.98
C THR A 170 -11.95 8.97 -17.43
N ALA A 171 -12.00 10.28 -17.73
CA ALA A 171 -11.80 10.78 -19.10
C ALA A 171 -10.35 10.62 -19.60
N LEU A 172 -9.38 10.60 -18.67
CA LEU A 172 -7.95 10.41 -18.96
C LEU A 172 -7.44 9.02 -18.56
N LEU A 173 -8.33 8.05 -18.40
CA LEU A 173 -7.94 6.72 -17.93
C LEU A 173 -6.94 6.00 -18.83
N ASP A 174 -7.12 6.12 -20.14
CA ASP A 174 -6.23 5.48 -21.11
C ASP A 174 -4.84 6.11 -21.10
N GLU A 175 -4.76 7.44 -21.02
CA GLU A 175 -3.49 8.17 -20.89
C GLU A 175 -2.80 7.87 -19.56
N THR A 176 -3.55 7.90 -18.47
CA THR A 176 -3.04 7.61 -17.12
C THR A 176 -2.45 6.20 -17.03
N ASN A 177 -3.10 5.21 -17.62
CA ASN A 177 -2.64 3.82 -17.62
C ASN A 177 -1.67 3.44 -18.76
N ALA A 178 -1.31 4.40 -19.60
CA ALA A 178 -0.41 4.13 -20.73
C ALA A 178 1.02 3.76 -20.26
N VAL A 179 1.76 3.11 -21.18
CA VAL A 179 3.17 2.72 -20.95
C VAL A 179 4.12 3.89 -21.17
N ASN A 180 3.72 4.87 -22.00
CA ASN A 180 4.52 6.03 -22.35
C ASN A 180 3.62 7.24 -22.63
N GLY A 181 4.21 8.42 -22.66
CA GLY A 181 3.51 9.69 -22.84
C GLY A 181 3.34 10.44 -21.53
N SER A 182 3.24 11.76 -21.59
CA SER A 182 3.16 12.61 -20.42
C SER A 182 1.99 12.23 -19.51
N GLY A 183 2.29 12.05 -18.22
CA GLY A 183 1.31 11.62 -17.21
C GLY A 183 0.95 10.14 -17.25
N SER A 184 1.63 9.34 -18.07
CA SER A 184 1.44 7.89 -18.09
C SER A 184 2.11 7.19 -16.90
N LEU A 185 1.55 6.04 -16.51
CA LEU A 185 2.15 5.18 -15.48
C LEU A 185 3.60 4.80 -15.81
N GLY A 186 3.89 4.49 -17.08
CA GLY A 186 5.23 4.10 -17.49
C GLY A 186 6.24 5.23 -17.46
N GLU A 187 5.85 6.45 -17.86
CA GLU A 187 6.73 7.64 -17.77
C GLU A 187 7.00 8.00 -16.31
N MET A 188 5.95 8.10 -15.49
CA MET A 188 6.10 8.35 -14.06
C MET A 188 7.05 7.33 -13.39
N ALA A 189 6.90 6.05 -13.70
CA ALA A 189 7.78 5.02 -13.17
C ALA A 189 9.25 5.24 -13.54
N GLN A 190 9.53 5.66 -14.77
CA GLN A 190 10.89 5.95 -15.24
C GLN A 190 11.45 7.21 -14.59
N GLU A 191 10.67 8.27 -14.52
CA GLU A 191 11.08 9.54 -13.88
C GLU A 191 11.38 9.34 -12.41
N CYS A 192 10.45 8.77 -11.64
CA CYS A 192 10.65 8.52 -10.22
C CYS A 192 11.84 7.62 -9.95
N ASN A 193 12.04 6.57 -10.76
CA ASN A 193 13.21 5.71 -10.61
C ASN A 193 14.53 6.45 -10.94
N SER A 194 14.54 7.32 -11.95
CA SER A 194 15.72 8.08 -12.34
C SER A 194 16.12 9.12 -11.30
N GLU A 195 15.15 9.82 -10.73
CA GLU A 195 15.36 10.87 -9.72
C GLU A 195 15.75 10.29 -8.35
N LEU A 196 15.10 9.21 -7.96
CA LEU A 196 15.17 8.70 -6.60
C LEU A 196 16.05 7.45 -6.46
N ARG A 197 16.32 6.72 -7.55
CA ARG A 197 17.06 5.43 -7.59
C ARG A 197 16.47 4.38 -6.65
N LEU A 198 15.15 4.29 -6.58
CA LEU A 198 14.42 3.53 -5.57
C LEU A 198 13.63 2.36 -6.18
N TYR A 199 13.35 1.35 -5.34
CA TYR A 199 12.40 0.28 -5.66
C TYR A 199 10.98 0.77 -5.46
N LEU A 200 10.15 0.61 -6.49
CA LEU A 200 8.80 1.12 -6.61
C LEU A 200 7.77 0.10 -6.12
N ILE A 201 6.84 0.56 -5.28
CA ILE A 201 5.56 -0.09 -5.05
C ILE A 201 4.50 0.77 -5.72
N PHE A 202 3.74 0.20 -6.66
CA PHE A 202 2.63 0.91 -7.28
C PHE A 202 1.34 0.69 -6.47
N ASP A 203 0.64 1.77 -6.17
CA ASP A 203 -0.74 1.74 -5.78
C ASP A 203 -1.60 2.24 -6.95
N VAL A 204 -2.35 1.33 -7.54
CA VAL A 204 -3.33 1.63 -8.59
C VAL A 204 -4.71 1.39 -8.00
N HIS A 205 -5.34 2.44 -7.52
CA HIS A 205 -6.74 2.38 -7.13
C HIS A 205 -7.61 2.45 -8.39
N CYS A 206 -8.43 1.43 -8.61
CA CYS A 206 -9.49 1.43 -9.61
C CYS A 206 -10.76 2.09 -9.06
#